data_a1958372de444d7ba5abd9033ae6a221
#
_entry.id   a1958372de444d7ba5abd9033ae6a221
#
_cell.length_a   1.000
_cell.length_b   1.000
_cell.length_c   1.000
_cell.angle_alpha   90.00
_cell.angle_beta   90.00
_cell.angle_gamma   90.00
#
_symmetry.space_group_name_H-M   'P 1'
#
loop_
_entity.id
_entity.type
_entity.pdbx_description
1 polymer ?
#
loop_
_entity_poly.entity_id
_entity_poly.type
_entity_poly.pdbx_seq_one_letter_code
_entity_poly.pdbx_strand_id
1 'polypeptide(L)'
;MSDQGVDQDIEPTALSLLTSTEAARRTNERRTAAIVPTGAVEQHGPHLPLNTDLLIAEAVAKEVAGSAEGVTAEPLAYGCSWHHTSFGGTVSVRTTTFISLVFDVCRSLSDSGFVPVLLNGHHGNKAPLQVALTDLAETGIRAYAFSYFDPLAGVLAEVFPEPSLSVGHACAMETSMIMHLRPELVKREAVPHGGTPPTWPDPHMFGGDNVSVVRPFEEINPTGVIGRPEEASAEKGEQLFQAAVARSSEAVAKILMETP
;
A
#
# COMPACT_ATOMS: atom_id res chain seq x y z
N MET A 1 -44.65 -23.39 8.28
CA MET A 1 -44.31 -22.37 7.28
C MET A 1 -43.07 -21.67 7.82
N SER A 2 -41.94 -22.09 7.33
CA SER A 2 -40.62 -21.60 7.76
C SER A 2 -40.38 -20.25 7.09
N ASP A 3 -40.28 -19.23 7.90
CA ASP A 3 -39.75 -17.93 7.53
C ASP A 3 -38.25 -18.13 7.18
N GLN A 4 -37.98 -18.17 5.88
CA GLN A 4 -36.59 -18.14 5.39
C GLN A 4 -36.19 -16.68 5.46
N GLY A 5 -35.38 -16.36 6.49
CA GLY A 5 -34.70 -15.08 6.59
C GLY A 5 -34.03 -14.77 5.26
N VAL A 6 -34.42 -13.66 4.67
CA VAL A 6 -33.75 -13.07 3.50
C VAL A 6 -32.34 -12.79 3.94
N ASP A 7 -31.41 -13.61 3.44
CA ASP A 7 -29.99 -13.33 3.49
C ASP A 7 -29.82 -11.94 2.89
N GLN A 8 -29.44 -10.96 3.72
CA GLN A 8 -29.14 -9.63 3.20
C GLN A 8 -27.93 -9.82 2.30
N ASP A 9 -28.14 -9.81 1.00
CA ASP A 9 -27.09 -9.87 0.00
C ASP A 9 -26.06 -8.77 0.34
N ILE A 10 -24.95 -9.19 0.96
CA ILE A 10 -23.81 -8.30 1.21
C ILE A 10 -23.27 -7.93 -0.16
N GLU A 11 -23.52 -6.69 -0.58
CA GLU A 11 -23.04 -6.22 -1.89
C GLU A 11 -21.51 -6.36 -1.98
N PRO A 12 -20.99 -6.93 -3.09
CA PRO A 12 -19.54 -7.10 -3.25
C PRO A 12 -18.80 -5.77 -3.11
N THR A 13 -17.73 -5.76 -2.34
CA THR A 13 -16.83 -4.59 -2.25
C THR A 13 -15.81 -4.56 -3.38
N ALA A 14 -15.57 -5.66 -4.09
CA ALA A 14 -14.67 -5.70 -5.24
C ALA A 14 -15.37 -5.17 -6.50
N LEU A 15 -14.79 -4.15 -7.13
CA LEU A 15 -15.33 -3.52 -8.35
C LEU A 15 -15.51 -4.53 -9.49
N SER A 16 -14.56 -5.44 -9.66
CA SER A 16 -14.58 -6.49 -10.70
C SER A 16 -15.71 -7.51 -10.55
N LEU A 17 -16.32 -7.60 -9.37
CA LEU A 17 -17.47 -8.48 -9.12
C LEU A 17 -18.82 -7.79 -9.34
N LEU A 18 -18.82 -6.48 -9.57
CA LEU A 18 -20.03 -5.74 -9.90
C LEU A 18 -20.34 -5.84 -11.40
N THR A 19 -21.62 -5.89 -11.72
CA THR A 19 -22.05 -5.59 -13.08
C THR A 19 -21.94 -4.09 -13.36
N SER A 20 -21.89 -3.69 -14.63
CA SER A 20 -21.86 -2.28 -15.01
C SER A 20 -23.07 -1.48 -14.48
N THR A 21 -24.23 -2.13 -14.36
CA THR A 21 -25.45 -1.51 -13.82
C THR A 21 -25.32 -1.28 -12.31
N GLU A 22 -24.76 -2.22 -11.55
CA GLU A 22 -24.52 -2.07 -10.12
C GLU A 22 -23.48 -0.99 -9.84
N ALA A 23 -22.39 -0.95 -10.61
CA ALA A 23 -21.37 0.10 -10.51
C ALA A 23 -21.98 1.49 -10.75
N ALA A 24 -22.75 1.67 -11.82
CA ALA A 24 -23.44 2.92 -12.12
C ALA A 24 -24.46 3.31 -11.04
N ARG A 25 -25.21 2.36 -10.49
CA ARG A 25 -26.13 2.62 -9.39
C ARG A 25 -25.41 3.18 -8.17
N ARG A 26 -24.31 2.57 -7.74
CA ARG A 26 -23.53 3.02 -6.57
C ARG A 26 -23.06 4.47 -6.70
N THR A 27 -22.49 4.83 -7.85
CA THR A 27 -21.98 6.19 -8.07
C THR A 27 -23.09 7.24 -8.24
N ASN A 28 -24.30 6.83 -8.70
CA ASN A 28 -25.47 7.71 -8.78
C ASN A 28 -26.15 7.94 -7.42
N GLU A 29 -26.13 6.94 -6.54
CA GLU A 29 -26.78 7.03 -5.23
C GLU A 29 -25.95 7.81 -4.22
N ARG A 30 -24.62 7.72 -4.33
CA ARG A 30 -23.70 8.37 -3.39
C ARG A 30 -22.31 8.55 -3.98
N ARG A 31 -21.54 9.45 -3.39
CA ARG A 31 -20.12 9.60 -3.67
C ARG A 31 -19.35 8.37 -3.15
N THR A 32 -18.84 7.57 -4.07
CA THR A 32 -18.23 6.26 -3.79
C THR A 32 -16.74 6.25 -4.10
N ALA A 33 -15.90 5.88 -3.14
CA ALA A 33 -14.47 5.69 -3.36
C ALA A 33 -14.21 4.38 -4.12
N ALA A 34 -13.35 4.44 -5.15
CA ALA A 34 -12.70 3.26 -5.70
C ALA A 34 -11.26 3.22 -5.18
N ILE A 35 -10.99 2.30 -4.26
CA ILE A 35 -9.68 2.14 -3.63
C ILE A 35 -8.84 1.23 -4.51
N VAL A 36 -7.74 1.75 -5.05
CA VAL A 36 -6.81 1.03 -5.92
C VAL A 36 -5.57 0.64 -5.10
N PRO A 37 -5.43 -0.63 -4.68
CA PRO A 37 -4.21 -1.08 -4.04
C PRO A 37 -3.04 -0.94 -5.01
N THR A 38 -1.94 -0.39 -4.56
CA THR A 38 -0.77 -0.14 -5.38
C THR A 38 0.47 -0.63 -4.66
N GLY A 39 1.20 -1.54 -5.25
CA GLY A 39 2.36 -2.16 -4.61
C GLY A 39 3.53 -2.35 -5.56
N ALA A 40 4.33 -3.37 -5.28
CA ALA A 40 5.44 -3.80 -6.10
C ALA A 40 5.61 -5.33 -6.03
N VAL A 41 6.34 -5.86 -6.99
CA VAL A 41 6.94 -7.19 -6.95
C VAL A 41 8.44 -7.00 -6.87
N GLU A 42 8.97 -6.96 -5.65
CA GLU A 42 10.38 -6.66 -5.38
C GLU A 42 10.93 -7.48 -4.23
N GLN A 43 12.25 -7.56 -4.15
CA GLN A 43 12.90 -8.24 -3.04
C GLN A 43 12.46 -7.66 -1.69
N HIS A 44 12.24 -8.53 -0.72
CA HIS A 44 11.96 -8.20 0.68
C HIS A 44 12.81 -9.07 1.61
N GLY A 45 14.12 -9.00 1.41
CA GLY A 45 15.06 -9.84 2.12
C GLY A 45 14.91 -11.33 1.79
N PRO A 46 15.60 -12.21 2.51
CA PRO A 46 15.51 -13.65 2.29
C PRO A 46 14.25 -14.29 2.92
N HIS A 47 13.47 -13.55 3.68
CA HIS A 47 12.44 -14.08 4.58
C HIS A 47 11.00 -13.74 4.19
N LEU A 48 10.76 -12.70 3.38
CA LEU A 48 9.43 -12.29 2.94
C LEU A 48 9.20 -12.55 1.44
N PRO A 49 7.93 -12.70 1.02
CA PRO A 49 7.59 -12.87 -0.39
C PRO A 49 7.83 -11.58 -1.19
N LEU A 50 8.07 -11.73 -2.50
CA LEU A 50 8.32 -10.60 -3.40
C LEU A 50 7.15 -9.60 -3.52
N ASN A 51 5.93 -10.03 -3.22
CA ASN A 51 4.73 -9.19 -3.29
C ASN A 51 4.27 -8.66 -1.93
N THR A 52 5.17 -8.53 -0.97
CA THR A 52 4.87 -8.04 0.40
C THR A 52 4.09 -6.74 0.39
N ASP A 53 4.55 -5.75 -0.36
CA ASP A 53 3.89 -4.43 -0.51
C ASP A 53 2.44 -4.56 -0.94
N LEU A 54 2.22 -5.39 -1.96
CA LEU A 54 0.90 -5.57 -2.53
C LEU A 54 -0.01 -6.34 -1.58
N LEU A 55 0.47 -7.41 -0.95
CA LEU A 55 -0.31 -8.19 0.00
C LEU A 55 -0.86 -7.33 1.13
N ILE A 56 -0.03 -6.46 1.69
CA ILE A 56 -0.45 -5.57 2.78
C ILE A 56 -1.43 -4.52 2.25
N ALA A 57 -1.11 -3.87 1.12
CA ALA A 57 -1.97 -2.84 0.54
C ALA A 57 -3.36 -3.39 0.15
N GLU A 58 -3.44 -4.58 -0.45
CA GLU A 58 -4.71 -5.24 -0.78
C GLU A 58 -5.53 -5.58 0.47
N ALA A 59 -4.88 -6.13 1.49
CA ALA A 59 -5.57 -6.46 2.74
C ALA A 59 -6.16 -5.21 3.41
N VAL A 60 -5.38 -4.13 3.51
CA VAL A 60 -5.86 -2.86 4.06
C VAL A 60 -6.96 -2.26 3.20
N ALA A 61 -6.80 -2.22 1.87
CA ALA A 61 -7.77 -1.66 0.95
C ALA A 61 -9.14 -2.36 1.03
N LYS A 62 -9.15 -3.68 1.19
CA LYS A 62 -10.37 -4.49 1.34
C LYS A 62 -11.16 -4.09 2.58
N GLU A 63 -10.51 -3.98 3.73
CA GLU A 63 -11.16 -3.58 4.98
C GLU A 63 -11.64 -2.12 4.92
N VAL A 64 -10.83 -1.23 4.34
CA VAL A 64 -11.18 0.19 4.15
C VAL A 64 -12.38 0.33 3.22
N ALA A 65 -12.44 -0.42 2.12
CA ALA A 65 -13.59 -0.39 1.21
C ALA A 65 -14.89 -0.83 1.91
N GLY A 66 -14.81 -1.88 2.73
CA GLY A 66 -15.95 -2.34 3.54
C GLY A 66 -16.44 -1.29 4.53
N SER A 67 -15.54 -0.65 5.25
CA SER A 67 -15.87 0.35 6.28
C SER A 67 -16.33 1.70 5.71
N ALA A 68 -15.81 2.11 4.54
CA ALA A 68 -16.14 3.36 3.88
C ALA A 68 -17.29 3.24 2.86
N GLU A 69 -17.93 2.09 2.78
CA GLU A 69 -18.93 1.76 1.75
C GLU A 69 -18.43 2.04 0.31
N GLY A 70 -17.13 1.87 0.11
CA GLY A 70 -16.44 2.01 -1.17
C GLY A 70 -16.36 0.70 -1.93
N VAL A 71 -15.52 0.69 -2.96
CA VAL A 71 -15.13 -0.53 -3.69
C VAL A 71 -13.61 -0.62 -3.76
N THR A 72 -13.09 -1.85 -3.79
CA THR A 72 -11.70 -2.12 -4.18
C THR A 72 -11.65 -2.32 -5.69
N ALA A 73 -10.78 -1.57 -6.37
CA ALA A 73 -10.43 -1.83 -7.76
C ALA A 73 -9.32 -2.88 -7.85
N GLU A 74 -9.08 -3.40 -9.06
CA GLU A 74 -7.97 -4.32 -9.29
C GLU A 74 -6.62 -3.66 -8.97
N PRO A 75 -5.67 -4.39 -8.38
CA PRO A 75 -4.44 -3.82 -7.88
C PRO A 75 -3.44 -3.47 -8.97
N LEU A 76 -2.63 -2.45 -8.74
CA LEU A 76 -1.44 -2.16 -9.54
C LEU A 76 -0.23 -2.88 -8.94
N ALA A 77 0.03 -4.10 -9.45
CA ALA A 77 0.99 -5.02 -8.86
C ALA A 77 2.46 -4.68 -9.16
N TYR A 78 2.74 -4.02 -10.29
CA TYR A 78 4.11 -3.70 -10.69
C TYR A 78 4.38 -2.21 -10.50
N GLY A 79 5.30 -1.90 -9.58
CA GLY A 79 5.71 -0.56 -9.20
C GLY A 79 7.10 -0.14 -9.74
N CYS A 80 7.57 0.98 -9.22
CA CYS A 80 8.87 1.58 -9.56
C CYS A 80 9.97 1.06 -8.63
N SER A 81 10.49 -0.14 -8.91
CA SER A 81 11.41 -0.89 -8.05
C SER A 81 12.81 -1.05 -8.67
N TRP A 82 13.24 -0.10 -9.51
CA TRP A 82 14.55 -0.19 -10.18
C TRP A 82 15.70 -0.41 -9.19
N HIS A 83 15.66 0.24 -8.04
CA HIS A 83 16.68 0.14 -7.00
C HIS A 83 16.81 -1.26 -6.37
N HIS A 84 15.84 -2.15 -6.59
CA HIS A 84 15.85 -3.54 -6.13
C HIS A 84 16.20 -4.56 -7.22
N THR A 85 16.43 -4.13 -8.49
CA THR A 85 16.59 -5.06 -9.63
C THR A 85 17.87 -5.88 -9.61
N SER A 86 18.84 -5.57 -8.76
CA SER A 86 20.01 -6.41 -8.50
C SER A 86 19.67 -7.72 -7.78
N PHE A 87 18.49 -7.79 -7.14
CA PHE A 87 18.01 -8.99 -6.46
C PHE A 87 17.06 -9.78 -7.37
N GLY A 88 17.20 -11.12 -7.35
CA GLY A 88 16.39 -11.99 -8.18
C GLY A 88 14.89 -11.88 -7.91
N GLY A 89 14.10 -11.91 -8.97
CA GLY A 89 12.63 -11.91 -8.92
C GLY A 89 11.98 -10.52 -8.86
N THR A 90 12.74 -9.44 -8.64
CA THR A 90 12.22 -8.08 -8.72
C THR A 90 11.80 -7.73 -10.15
N VAL A 91 10.58 -7.19 -10.29
CA VAL A 91 10.05 -6.68 -11.57
C VAL A 91 9.72 -5.21 -11.41
N SER A 92 10.43 -4.36 -12.14
CA SER A 92 10.22 -2.91 -12.11
C SER A 92 9.70 -2.39 -13.44
N VAL A 93 8.72 -1.51 -13.40
CA VAL A 93 8.31 -0.74 -14.56
C VAL A 93 9.01 0.63 -14.57
N ARG A 94 9.11 1.24 -15.76
CA ARG A 94 9.63 2.61 -15.85
C ARG A 94 8.68 3.58 -15.18
N THR A 95 9.22 4.60 -14.53
CA THR A 95 8.45 5.66 -13.85
C THR A 95 7.39 6.26 -14.77
N THR A 96 7.73 6.58 -16.02
CA THR A 96 6.78 7.12 -17.01
C THR A 96 5.66 6.15 -17.37
N THR A 97 5.95 4.84 -17.43
CA THR A 97 4.92 3.80 -17.67
C THR A 97 3.97 3.72 -16.51
N PHE A 98 4.49 3.76 -15.28
CA PHE A 98 3.68 3.72 -14.07
C PHE A 98 2.78 4.96 -13.95
N ILE A 99 3.33 6.16 -14.18
CA ILE A 99 2.55 7.41 -14.18
C ILE A 99 1.40 7.34 -15.19
N SER A 100 1.68 6.90 -16.44
CA SER A 100 0.65 6.77 -17.47
C SER A 100 -0.43 5.75 -17.09
N LEU A 101 -0.05 4.60 -16.51
CA LEU A 101 -1.01 3.60 -16.06
C LEU A 101 -1.92 4.14 -14.94
N VAL A 102 -1.34 4.81 -13.94
CA VAL A 102 -2.08 5.45 -12.85
C VAL A 102 -3.05 6.49 -13.40
N PHE A 103 -2.58 7.32 -14.35
CA PHE A 103 -3.41 8.33 -15.00
C PHE A 103 -4.63 7.70 -15.70
N ASP A 104 -4.41 6.68 -16.52
CA ASP A 104 -5.48 6.03 -17.29
C ASP A 104 -6.51 5.34 -16.38
N VAL A 105 -6.04 4.65 -15.33
CA VAL A 105 -6.91 3.99 -14.35
C VAL A 105 -7.74 5.02 -13.59
N CYS A 106 -7.12 6.06 -13.04
CA CYS A 106 -7.84 7.08 -12.27
C CYS A 106 -8.83 7.86 -13.14
N ARG A 107 -8.45 8.18 -14.38
CA ARG A 107 -9.35 8.82 -15.33
C ARG A 107 -10.59 7.95 -15.60
N SER A 108 -10.38 6.66 -15.91
CA SER A 108 -11.49 5.74 -16.20
C SER A 108 -12.44 5.56 -15.01
N LEU A 109 -11.89 5.49 -13.79
CA LEU A 109 -12.68 5.44 -12.57
C LEU A 109 -13.48 6.73 -12.36
N SER A 110 -12.85 7.89 -12.56
CA SER A 110 -13.49 9.20 -12.45
C SER A 110 -14.61 9.38 -13.49
N ASP A 111 -14.35 9.00 -14.75
CA ASP A 111 -15.35 9.04 -15.83
C ASP A 111 -16.55 8.12 -15.53
N SER A 112 -16.36 7.09 -14.72
CA SER A 112 -17.41 6.18 -14.23
C SER A 112 -18.09 6.68 -12.94
N GLY A 113 -17.76 7.88 -12.45
CA GLY A 113 -18.36 8.51 -11.29
C GLY A 113 -17.76 8.10 -9.93
N PHE A 114 -16.71 7.28 -9.92
CA PHE A 114 -16.01 6.95 -8.69
C PHE A 114 -15.01 8.04 -8.30
N VAL A 115 -14.69 8.12 -7.00
CA VAL A 115 -13.56 8.90 -6.47
C VAL A 115 -12.33 7.99 -6.42
N PRO A 116 -11.31 8.19 -7.29
CA PRO A 116 -10.13 7.35 -7.30
C PRO A 116 -9.26 7.61 -6.06
N VAL A 117 -8.92 6.55 -5.32
CA VAL A 117 -8.04 6.60 -4.15
C VAL A 117 -6.97 5.52 -4.28
N LEU A 118 -5.72 5.91 -4.50
CA LEU A 118 -4.59 4.99 -4.59
C LEU A 118 -4.06 4.72 -3.17
N LEU A 119 -4.22 3.49 -2.68
CA LEU A 119 -3.66 3.03 -1.42
C LEU A 119 -2.34 2.32 -1.68
N ASN A 120 -1.26 3.02 -1.41
CA ASN A 120 0.07 2.57 -1.77
C ASN A 120 0.75 1.77 -0.66
N GLY A 121 1.41 0.66 -1.03
CA GLY A 121 2.24 -0.16 -0.16
C GLY A 121 3.74 -0.01 -0.42
N HIS A 122 4.16 0.59 -1.55
CA HIS A 122 5.54 0.65 -1.98
C HIS A 122 6.12 2.07 -1.95
N HIS A 123 7.23 2.26 -1.23
CA HIS A 123 7.86 3.58 -1.09
C HIS A 123 8.29 4.17 -2.44
N GLY A 124 8.84 3.36 -3.34
CA GLY A 124 9.28 3.80 -4.67
C GLY A 124 8.18 4.36 -5.58
N ASN A 125 6.90 4.10 -5.25
CA ASN A 125 5.77 4.65 -5.97
C ASN A 125 5.39 6.07 -5.53
N LYS A 126 5.85 6.57 -4.37
CA LYS A 126 5.36 7.86 -3.80
C LYS A 126 5.58 9.03 -4.74
N ALA A 127 6.80 9.21 -5.25
CA ALA A 127 7.10 10.32 -6.17
C ALA A 127 6.36 10.18 -7.51
N PRO A 128 6.34 9.02 -8.19
CA PRO A 128 5.52 8.81 -9.38
C PRO A 128 4.03 9.06 -9.17
N LEU A 129 3.46 8.62 -8.06
CA LEU A 129 2.05 8.88 -7.72
C LEU A 129 1.78 10.39 -7.61
N GLN A 130 2.67 11.15 -6.96
CA GLN A 130 2.51 12.60 -6.85
C GLN A 130 2.52 13.29 -8.22
N VAL A 131 3.36 12.85 -9.16
CA VAL A 131 3.37 13.37 -10.53
C VAL A 131 2.05 13.01 -11.24
N ALA A 132 1.61 11.75 -11.16
CA ALA A 132 0.36 11.33 -11.77
C ALA A 132 -0.86 12.12 -11.25
N LEU A 133 -0.91 12.43 -9.96
CA LEU A 133 -1.95 13.27 -9.37
C LEU A 133 -1.92 14.70 -9.93
N THR A 134 -0.73 15.24 -10.18
CA THR A 134 -0.57 16.56 -10.79
C THR A 134 -1.10 16.58 -12.22
N ASP A 135 -0.70 15.57 -13.04
CA ASP A 135 -1.16 15.43 -14.43
C ASP A 135 -2.70 15.26 -14.51
N LEU A 136 -3.29 14.49 -13.57
CA LEU A 136 -4.74 14.35 -13.47
C LEU A 136 -5.42 15.68 -13.13
N ALA A 137 -4.88 16.43 -12.17
CA ALA A 137 -5.45 17.71 -11.75
C ALA A 137 -5.45 18.73 -12.88
N GLU A 138 -4.43 18.75 -13.74
CA GLU A 138 -4.38 19.60 -14.95
C GLU A 138 -5.54 19.30 -15.93
N THR A 139 -6.07 18.09 -15.91
CA THR A 139 -7.25 17.72 -16.71
C THR A 139 -8.58 17.91 -15.98
N GLY A 140 -8.56 18.44 -14.75
CA GLY A 140 -9.74 18.65 -13.93
C GLY A 140 -10.19 17.39 -13.15
N ILE A 141 -9.40 16.32 -13.17
CA ILE A 141 -9.71 15.09 -12.44
C ILE A 141 -9.07 15.15 -11.05
N ARG A 142 -9.88 14.94 -10.02
CA ARG A 142 -9.41 14.86 -8.64
C ARG A 142 -9.26 13.39 -8.22
N ALA A 143 -8.04 12.96 -7.97
CA ALA A 143 -7.69 11.66 -7.42
C ALA A 143 -6.82 11.85 -6.17
N TYR A 144 -6.77 10.83 -5.32
CA TYR A 144 -6.05 10.88 -4.05
C TYR A 144 -5.08 9.71 -3.95
N ALA A 145 -3.95 9.90 -3.28
CA ALA A 145 -2.99 8.85 -3.01
C ALA A 145 -2.37 9.04 -1.62
N PHE A 146 -2.21 7.94 -0.90
CA PHE A 146 -1.45 7.88 0.34
C PHE A 146 -0.93 6.47 0.57
N SER A 147 0.12 6.33 1.36
CA SER A 147 0.64 5.01 1.73
C SER A 147 0.00 4.55 3.04
N TYR A 148 -0.33 3.25 3.16
CA TYR A 148 -0.94 2.71 4.38
C TYR A 148 -0.07 2.94 5.62
N PHE A 149 1.24 3.07 5.44
CA PHE A 149 2.22 3.26 6.51
C PHE A 149 2.42 4.73 6.92
N ASP A 150 2.08 5.71 6.08
CA ASP A 150 2.27 7.13 6.40
C ASP A 150 1.56 7.54 7.71
N PRO A 151 0.33 7.12 8.00
CA PRO A 151 -0.35 7.51 9.23
C PRO A 151 0.05 6.71 10.47
N LEU A 152 1.03 5.78 10.36
CA LEU A 152 1.40 4.87 11.45
C LEU A 152 2.50 5.40 12.39
N ALA A 153 3.08 6.57 12.14
CA ALA A 153 4.25 7.07 12.89
C ALA A 153 4.07 7.02 14.43
N GLY A 154 2.92 7.43 14.94
CA GLY A 154 2.62 7.36 16.38
C GLY A 154 2.49 5.92 16.90
N VAL A 155 1.85 5.05 16.12
CA VAL A 155 1.65 3.63 16.48
C VAL A 155 2.97 2.87 16.46
N LEU A 156 3.85 3.18 15.51
CA LEU A 156 5.19 2.57 15.43
C LEU A 156 6.01 2.85 16.69
N ALA A 157 5.88 4.04 17.28
CA ALA A 157 6.56 4.40 18.53
C ALA A 157 5.99 3.64 19.76
N GLU A 158 4.74 3.20 19.69
CA GLU A 158 4.13 2.36 20.75
C GLU A 158 4.49 0.89 20.59
N VAL A 159 4.66 0.41 19.33
CA VAL A 159 4.90 -1.00 19.00
C VAL A 159 6.39 -1.36 19.08
N PHE A 160 7.27 -0.45 18.66
CA PHE A 160 8.73 -0.67 18.63
C PHE A 160 9.45 0.33 19.52
N PRO A 161 10.35 -0.14 20.41
CA PRO A 161 11.11 0.74 21.31
C PRO A 161 11.98 1.77 20.57
N GLU A 162 12.54 1.39 19.41
CA GLU A 162 13.41 2.21 18.57
C GLU A 162 12.93 2.18 17.10
N PRO A 163 11.77 2.80 16.78
CA PRO A 163 11.15 2.66 15.47
C PRO A 163 12.06 3.10 14.31
N SER A 164 12.94 4.09 14.52
CA SER A 164 13.91 4.53 13.51
C SER A 164 14.97 3.48 13.16
N LEU A 165 15.16 2.48 14.02
CA LEU A 165 16.08 1.36 13.79
C LEU A 165 15.31 0.09 13.36
N SER A 166 14.05 -0.04 13.78
CA SER A 166 13.23 -1.23 13.54
C SER A 166 12.55 -1.23 12.19
N VAL A 167 12.23 -0.02 11.65
CA VAL A 167 11.42 0.17 10.44
C VAL A 167 12.29 0.67 9.28
N GLY A 168 12.00 0.17 8.08
CA GLY A 168 12.73 0.53 6.87
C GLY A 168 12.20 -0.27 5.67
N HIS A 169 12.93 -1.30 5.23
CA HIS A 169 12.52 -2.19 4.14
C HIS A 169 12.75 -3.66 4.51
N ALA A 170 11.81 -4.53 4.20
CA ALA A 170 11.77 -5.90 4.68
C ALA A 170 11.94 -5.98 6.22
N CYS A 171 11.39 -5.01 6.91
CA CYS A 171 11.66 -4.60 8.27
C CYS A 171 10.74 -5.26 9.30
N ALA A 172 10.88 -4.87 10.58
CA ALA A 172 10.02 -5.39 11.65
C ALA A 172 8.52 -5.14 11.39
N MET A 173 8.14 -3.98 10.83
CA MET A 173 6.76 -3.65 10.53
C MET A 173 6.17 -4.59 9.47
N GLU A 174 6.80 -4.69 8.30
CA GLU A 174 6.33 -5.51 7.18
C GLU A 174 6.34 -6.99 7.54
N THR A 175 7.41 -7.45 8.19
CA THR A 175 7.51 -8.84 8.67
C THR A 175 6.39 -9.17 9.65
N SER A 176 6.07 -8.27 10.59
CA SER A 176 4.97 -8.45 11.53
C SER A 176 3.63 -8.53 10.80
N MET A 177 3.37 -7.62 9.86
CA MET A 177 2.13 -7.62 9.10
C MET A 177 1.95 -8.89 8.26
N ILE A 178 3.02 -9.38 7.60
CA ILE A 178 2.93 -10.65 6.88
C ILE A 178 2.81 -11.83 7.83
N MET A 179 3.44 -11.81 9.02
CA MET A 179 3.21 -12.84 10.05
C MET A 179 1.74 -12.90 10.52
N HIS A 180 1.05 -11.77 10.54
CA HIS A 180 -0.37 -11.71 10.86
C HIS A 180 -1.26 -12.17 9.69
N LEU A 181 -1.02 -11.61 8.49
CA LEU A 181 -1.89 -11.82 7.33
C LEU A 181 -1.66 -13.18 6.64
N ARG A 182 -0.41 -13.59 6.47
CA ARG A 182 0.02 -14.76 5.70
C ARG A 182 1.26 -15.42 6.33
N PRO A 183 1.15 -15.95 7.56
CA PRO A 183 2.28 -16.50 8.33
C PRO A 183 3.04 -17.62 7.59
N GLU A 184 2.36 -18.35 6.70
CA GLU A 184 2.95 -19.41 5.90
C GLU A 184 3.93 -18.92 4.82
N LEU A 185 3.89 -17.63 4.49
CA LEU A 185 4.80 -17.03 3.52
C LEU A 185 6.12 -16.53 4.15
N VAL A 186 6.18 -16.41 5.47
CA VAL A 186 7.38 -15.95 6.17
C VAL A 186 8.37 -17.12 6.37
N LYS A 187 9.58 -16.99 5.85
CA LYS A 187 10.68 -17.94 6.06
C LYS A 187 11.40 -17.59 7.37
N ARG A 188 10.85 -18.06 8.49
CA ARG A 188 11.31 -17.69 9.84
C ARG A 188 12.79 -17.99 10.09
N GLU A 189 13.30 -19.08 9.52
CA GLU A 189 14.70 -19.49 9.60
C GLU A 189 15.66 -18.60 8.81
N ALA A 190 15.13 -17.79 7.89
CA ALA A 190 15.88 -16.88 7.05
C ALA A 190 15.80 -15.42 7.51
N VAL A 191 15.10 -15.12 8.61
CA VAL A 191 15.02 -13.77 9.16
C VAL A 191 16.41 -13.29 9.56
N PRO A 192 16.96 -12.23 8.95
CA PRO A 192 18.28 -11.73 9.30
C PRO A 192 18.23 -10.97 10.64
N HIS A 193 19.39 -10.90 11.32
CA HIS A 193 19.56 -10.08 12.49
C HIS A 193 20.09 -8.70 12.09
N GLY A 194 19.19 -7.71 12.14
CA GLY A 194 19.51 -6.32 11.88
C GLY A 194 19.92 -6.01 10.43
N GLY A 195 19.26 -5.04 9.84
CA GLY A 195 19.73 -4.39 8.62
C GLY A 195 20.37 -3.05 9.01
N THR A 196 21.64 -2.84 8.68
CA THR A 196 22.27 -1.55 8.94
C THR A 196 21.58 -0.48 8.09
N PRO A 197 21.06 0.61 8.69
CA PRO A 197 20.54 1.70 7.90
C PRO A 197 21.67 2.29 7.02
N PRO A 198 21.34 2.77 5.81
CA PRO A 198 22.34 3.41 4.97
C PRO A 198 22.91 4.63 5.70
N THR A 199 24.20 4.89 5.44
CA THR A 199 24.83 6.14 5.86
C THR A 199 24.45 7.26 4.89
N TRP A 200 24.92 8.48 5.16
CA TRP A 200 24.74 9.62 4.24
C TRP A 200 24.74 9.19 2.74
N PRO A 201 23.90 9.77 1.85
CA PRO A 201 23.09 11.00 2.06
C PRO A 201 21.70 10.76 2.66
N ASP A 202 21.19 9.57 2.70
CA ASP A 202 19.86 9.26 3.24
C ASP A 202 19.91 8.04 4.15
N PRO A 203 20.32 8.21 5.42
CA PRO A 203 20.45 7.11 6.36
C PRO A 203 19.13 6.43 6.72
N HIS A 204 17.99 7.07 6.45
CA HIS A 204 16.67 6.56 6.80
C HIS A 204 15.80 6.21 5.60
N MET A 205 16.27 6.40 4.36
CA MET A 205 15.51 6.24 3.11
C MET A 205 14.25 7.14 2.97
N PHE A 206 13.83 7.81 4.01
CA PHE A 206 12.55 8.50 4.10
C PHE A 206 12.70 10.00 4.40
N GLY A 207 13.77 10.61 3.96
CA GLY A 207 14.03 12.02 4.16
C GLY A 207 15.14 12.25 5.20
N GLY A 208 16.33 12.36 4.71
CA GLY A 208 17.53 12.70 5.46
C GLY A 208 17.95 14.15 5.20
N ASP A 209 19.17 14.33 4.70
CA ASP A 209 19.88 15.60 4.64
C ASP A 209 19.54 16.51 3.45
N ASN A 210 18.29 16.56 3.01
CA ASN A 210 17.84 17.39 1.87
C ASN A 210 18.54 17.08 0.52
N VAL A 211 19.16 15.92 0.40
CA VAL A 211 19.79 15.43 -0.83
C VAL A 211 19.12 14.14 -1.25
N SER A 212 18.51 14.14 -2.43
CA SER A 212 17.89 12.95 -3.01
C SER A 212 18.87 12.22 -3.89
N VAL A 213 19.04 10.91 -3.67
CA VAL A 213 19.80 10.02 -4.54
C VAL A 213 19.11 8.68 -4.64
N VAL A 214 19.10 8.09 -5.82
CA VAL A 214 18.63 6.71 -6.03
C VAL A 214 19.85 5.82 -6.21
N ARG A 215 19.99 4.81 -5.35
CA ARG A 215 21.09 3.84 -5.38
C ARG A 215 20.55 2.42 -5.51
N PRO A 216 21.29 1.49 -6.16
CA PRO A 216 20.98 0.07 -6.05
C PRO A 216 20.96 -0.37 -4.58
N PHE A 217 19.95 -1.17 -4.22
CA PHE A 217 19.74 -1.53 -2.81
C PHE A 217 20.87 -2.43 -2.26
N GLU A 218 21.55 -3.17 -3.13
CA GLU A 218 22.73 -3.95 -2.79
C GLU A 218 23.91 -3.11 -2.25
N GLU A 219 24.00 -1.84 -2.69
CA GLU A 219 24.99 -0.88 -2.15
C GLU A 219 24.62 -0.41 -0.73
N ILE A 220 23.34 -0.47 -0.38
CA ILE A 220 22.82 -0.09 0.93
C ILE A 220 22.97 -1.25 1.91
N ASN A 221 22.43 -2.41 1.53
CA ASN A 221 22.54 -3.63 2.32
C ASN A 221 22.52 -4.88 1.39
N PRO A 222 23.55 -5.74 1.45
CA PRO A 222 23.62 -6.92 0.60
C PRO A 222 22.54 -7.97 0.86
N THR A 223 21.87 -7.95 2.02
CA THR A 223 20.71 -8.81 2.30
C THR A 223 19.40 -8.23 1.80
N GLY A 224 19.39 -6.98 1.33
CA GLY A 224 18.21 -6.27 0.91
C GLY A 224 17.31 -5.80 2.07
N VAL A 225 17.77 -5.84 3.31
CA VAL A 225 16.96 -5.51 4.50
C VAL A 225 17.46 -4.22 5.15
N ILE A 226 16.53 -3.32 5.49
CA ILE A 226 16.78 -2.16 6.34
C ILE A 226 15.80 -2.22 7.51
N GLY A 227 16.31 -2.21 8.73
CA GLY A 227 15.51 -2.36 9.94
C GLY A 227 15.87 -3.62 10.72
N ARG A 228 15.01 -4.02 11.66
CA ARG A 228 15.23 -5.16 12.56
C ARG A 228 14.09 -6.18 12.44
N PRO A 229 14.03 -6.98 11.37
CA PRO A 229 12.93 -7.95 11.16
C PRO A 229 12.84 -9.01 12.27
N GLU A 230 13.92 -9.26 13.03
CA GLU A 230 13.93 -10.14 14.20
C GLU A 230 13.04 -9.65 15.35
N GLU A 231 12.67 -8.38 15.38
CA GLU A 231 11.75 -7.82 16.36
C GLU A 231 10.26 -8.06 16.00
N ALA A 232 9.99 -8.69 14.86
CA ALA A 232 8.64 -8.90 14.36
C ALA A 232 7.87 -9.96 15.15
N SER A 233 6.56 -9.76 15.28
CA SER A 233 5.63 -10.78 15.75
C SER A 233 4.25 -10.62 15.11
N ALA A 234 3.45 -11.69 15.11
CA ALA A 234 2.09 -11.65 14.57
C ALA A 234 1.19 -10.68 15.36
N GLU A 235 1.37 -10.58 16.68
CA GLU A 235 0.62 -9.68 17.57
C GLU A 235 0.92 -8.21 17.22
N LYS A 236 2.18 -7.85 16.98
CA LYS A 236 2.55 -6.53 16.48
C LYS A 236 1.94 -6.28 15.11
N GLY A 237 1.94 -7.32 14.25
CA GLY A 237 1.33 -7.27 12.93
C GLY A 237 -0.17 -6.96 12.98
N GLU A 238 -0.89 -7.60 13.89
CA GLU A 238 -2.31 -7.33 14.13
C GLU A 238 -2.56 -5.88 14.56
N GLN A 239 -1.79 -5.37 15.54
CA GLN A 239 -1.91 -3.98 16.00
C GLN A 239 -1.67 -2.98 14.86
N LEU A 240 -0.61 -3.20 14.09
CA LEU A 240 -0.25 -2.33 12.97
C LEU A 240 -1.28 -2.39 11.84
N PHE A 241 -1.80 -3.58 11.53
CA PHE A 241 -2.83 -3.78 10.52
C PHE A 241 -4.12 -3.06 10.92
N GLN A 242 -4.61 -3.26 12.14
CA GLN A 242 -5.81 -2.59 12.65
C GLN A 242 -5.65 -1.07 12.63
N ALA A 243 -4.49 -0.56 13.02
CA ALA A 243 -4.20 0.87 12.97
C ALA A 243 -4.16 1.39 11.51
N ALA A 244 -3.55 0.65 10.59
CA ALA A 244 -3.52 1.00 9.17
C ALA A 244 -4.94 1.08 8.58
N VAL A 245 -5.78 0.09 8.87
CA VAL A 245 -7.19 0.08 8.44
C VAL A 245 -7.93 1.29 9.02
N ALA A 246 -7.87 1.50 10.33
CA ALA A 246 -8.59 2.59 11.00
C ALA A 246 -8.19 3.96 10.44
N ARG A 247 -6.88 4.24 10.36
CA ARG A 247 -6.36 5.53 9.86
C ARG A 247 -6.66 5.75 8.38
N SER A 248 -6.57 4.68 7.57
CA SER A 248 -6.91 4.75 6.15
C SER A 248 -8.41 4.97 5.94
N SER A 249 -9.26 4.33 6.74
CA SER A 249 -10.72 4.56 6.72
C SER A 249 -11.08 6.00 7.08
N GLU A 250 -10.45 6.57 8.13
CA GLU A 250 -10.62 7.99 8.48
C GLU A 250 -10.20 8.92 7.31
N ALA A 251 -9.11 8.60 6.62
CA ALA A 251 -8.65 9.38 5.47
C ALA A 251 -9.67 9.31 4.32
N VAL A 252 -10.15 8.12 3.97
CA VAL A 252 -11.14 7.94 2.91
C VAL A 252 -12.46 8.63 3.26
N ALA A 253 -12.91 8.55 4.52
CA ALA A 253 -14.12 9.26 4.96
C ALA A 253 -13.99 10.78 4.77
N LYS A 254 -12.83 11.38 5.12
CA LYS A 254 -12.56 12.81 4.88
C LYS A 254 -12.55 13.15 3.39
N ILE A 255 -11.95 12.31 2.55
CA ILE A 255 -11.95 12.46 1.09
C ILE A 255 -13.39 12.49 0.54
N LEU A 256 -14.26 11.60 1.03
CA LEU A 256 -15.65 11.53 0.58
C LEU A 256 -16.50 12.72 1.06
N MET A 257 -16.13 13.36 2.17
CA MET A 257 -16.78 14.57 2.69
C MET A 257 -16.32 15.86 1.98
N GLU A 258 -15.18 15.83 1.29
CA GLU A 258 -14.66 17.01 0.59
C GLU A 258 -15.60 17.39 -0.55
N THR A 259 -15.99 18.68 -0.60
CA THR A 259 -16.81 19.20 -1.70
C THR A 259 -15.96 19.31 -2.97
N PRO A 260 -16.43 18.85 -4.13
CA PRO A 260 -15.71 18.92 -5.40
C PRO A 260 -15.34 20.35 -5.82
#